data_2168c9a779632719323c624b94dbac08
#
_entry.id   2168c9a779632719323c624b94dbac08
#
_cell.length_a   1.000
_cell.length_b   1.000
_cell.length_c   1.000
_cell.angle_alpha   90.00
_cell.angle_beta   90.00
_cell.angle_gamma   90.00
#
_symmetry.space_group_name_H-M   'P 1'
#
loop_
_entity.id
_entity.type
_entity.pdbx_description
1 polymer ?
#
loop_
_entity_poly.entity_id
_entity_poly.type
_entity_poly.pdbx_seq_one_letter_code
_entity_poly.pdbx_strand_id
1 'polypeptide(L)'
;EDMLQNGTVISETMIEKPHSFFTACNVTTQIVAQVASNQYGGQSFTLSHLAPFVDVSRQKLRKSVIEERIESGEVLDDAIIDKITERRLRTEVQSGIQTIQYQLITLMTCNGQAPFVTVFMYLDEVPEGRTRDDLAMIIEEVMKQRMQGVKNEKGVWITPAFPKLIYVLDEDNITEDSKYWYLTELAAKCTAKRMVPDYISAKIMKELKNGDVYPCMGCRSFLTVEDSQRNADGSHKFY
;
A
#
# COMPACT_ATOMS: atom_id res chain seq x y z
N GLU A 1 -3.74 2.91 10.17
CA GLU A 1 -4.74 1.84 10.08
C GLU A 1 -6.08 2.33 10.63
N ASP A 2 -6.15 2.70 11.90
CA ASP A 2 -7.38 3.11 12.58
C ASP A 2 -8.15 4.21 11.82
N MET A 3 -7.46 5.27 11.40
CA MET A 3 -8.05 6.37 10.63
C MET A 3 -8.70 5.93 9.31
N LEU A 4 -8.16 4.90 8.66
CA LEU A 4 -8.72 4.36 7.43
C LEU A 4 -9.91 3.44 7.69
N GLN A 5 -9.85 2.65 8.76
CA GLN A 5 -10.86 1.63 9.02
C GLN A 5 -12.08 2.15 9.77
N ASN A 6 -11.88 3.16 10.61
CA ASN A 6 -12.93 3.71 11.47
C ASN A 6 -13.35 5.14 11.09
N GLY A 7 -12.67 5.73 10.11
CA GLY A 7 -12.85 7.13 9.78
C GLY A 7 -11.99 8.06 10.66
N THR A 8 -11.96 9.32 10.32
CA THR A 8 -11.17 10.33 11.04
C THR A 8 -11.72 11.73 10.81
N VAL A 9 -11.23 12.70 11.56
CA VAL A 9 -11.54 14.12 11.35
C VAL A 9 -10.29 14.81 10.81
N ILE A 10 -10.41 15.43 9.65
CA ILE A 10 -9.35 16.23 9.03
C ILE A 10 -9.94 17.63 8.76
N SER A 11 -9.27 18.67 9.26
CA SER A 11 -9.72 20.07 9.08
C SER A 11 -11.21 20.26 9.42
N GLU A 12 -11.61 19.79 10.61
CA GLU A 12 -12.99 19.86 11.15
C GLU A 12 -14.04 19.08 10.31
N THR A 13 -13.60 18.32 9.31
CA THR A 13 -14.49 17.54 8.46
C THR A 13 -14.36 16.05 8.79
N MET A 14 -15.50 15.38 9.00
CA MET A 14 -15.54 13.94 9.19
C MET A 14 -15.23 13.23 7.86
N ILE A 15 -14.24 12.39 7.89
CA ILE A 15 -13.94 11.45 6.79
C ILE A 15 -14.41 10.07 7.24
N GLU A 16 -15.44 9.59 6.60
CA GLU A 16 -16.00 8.27 6.86
C GLU A 16 -15.09 7.16 6.34
N LYS A 17 -15.33 5.93 6.80
CA LYS A 17 -14.66 4.73 6.29
C LYS A 17 -14.79 4.65 4.76
N PRO A 18 -13.69 4.45 4.02
CA PRO A 18 -13.74 4.33 2.57
C PRO A 18 -14.66 3.18 2.10
N HIS A 19 -15.44 3.45 1.06
CA HIS A 19 -16.35 2.48 0.45
C HIS A 19 -15.79 1.87 -0.85
N SER A 20 -14.51 2.08 -1.13
CA SER A 20 -13.79 1.48 -2.24
C SER A 20 -12.28 1.58 -2.03
N PHE A 21 -11.53 0.76 -2.75
CA PHE A 21 -10.07 0.82 -2.78
C PHE A 21 -9.56 2.18 -3.26
N PHE A 22 -10.16 2.71 -4.33
CA PHE A 22 -9.79 4.02 -4.86
C PHE A 22 -9.99 5.14 -3.84
N THR A 23 -11.11 5.13 -3.11
CA THR A 23 -11.35 6.10 -2.03
C THR A 23 -10.35 5.93 -0.88
N ALA A 24 -10.03 4.69 -0.51
CA ALA A 24 -9.02 4.41 0.52
C ALA A 24 -7.63 4.96 0.13
N CYS A 25 -7.25 4.85 -1.14
CA CYS A 25 -6.02 5.44 -1.66
C CYS A 25 -6.01 6.98 -1.51
N ASN A 26 -7.12 7.65 -1.85
CA ASN A 26 -7.24 9.10 -1.70
C ASN A 26 -7.16 9.52 -0.21
N VAL A 27 -7.91 8.87 0.66
CA VAL A 27 -7.89 9.15 2.10
C VAL A 27 -6.49 8.93 2.69
N THR A 28 -5.79 7.86 2.28
CA THR A 28 -4.41 7.61 2.71
C THR A 28 -3.49 8.77 2.37
N THR A 29 -3.58 9.34 1.19
CA THR A 29 -2.73 10.47 0.80
C THR A 29 -3.07 11.75 1.57
N GLN A 30 -4.33 11.96 1.91
CA GLN A 30 -4.76 13.08 2.78
C GLN A 30 -4.20 12.92 4.20
N ILE A 31 -4.27 11.70 4.76
CA ILE A 31 -3.67 11.40 6.07
C ILE A 31 -2.16 11.65 6.05
N VAL A 32 -1.47 11.16 5.00
CA VAL A 32 -0.04 11.41 4.81
C VAL A 32 0.30 12.89 4.77
N ALA A 33 -0.47 13.69 4.04
CA ALA A 33 -0.30 15.14 3.95
C ALA A 33 -0.49 15.82 5.30
N GLN A 34 -1.53 15.42 6.04
CA GLN A 34 -1.84 15.98 7.35
C GLN A 34 -0.73 15.65 8.37
N VAL A 35 -0.28 14.39 8.39
CA VAL A 35 0.83 13.99 9.27
C VAL A 35 2.11 14.72 8.91
N ALA A 36 2.47 14.82 7.63
CA ALA A 36 3.66 15.53 7.18
C ALA A 36 3.63 17.03 7.47
N SER A 37 2.45 17.62 7.57
CA SER A 37 2.28 19.04 7.92
C SER A 37 2.44 19.31 9.41
N ASN A 38 2.25 18.30 10.26
CA ASN A 38 2.25 18.44 11.72
C ASN A 38 3.47 17.84 12.42
N GLN A 39 4.32 17.10 11.70
CA GLN A 39 5.52 16.50 12.29
C GLN A 39 6.74 16.69 11.40
N TYR A 40 7.91 16.74 12.03
CA TYR A 40 9.20 16.73 11.35
C TYR A 40 9.64 15.27 11.09
N GLY A 41 10.36 15.07 10.00
CA GLY A 41 10.97 13.79 9.64
C GLY A 41 10.13 12.95 8.68
N GLY A 42 10.55 11.70 8.53
CA GLY A 42 9.89 10.75 7.64
C GLY A 42 8.70 10.06 8.29
N GLN A 43 7.80 9.61 7.47
CA GLN A 43 6.70 8.74 7.87
C GLN A 43 6.68 7.47 7.01
N SER A 44 6.23 6.38 7.57
CA SER A 44 6.07 5.13 6.86
C SER A 44 4.63 4.66 6.95
N PHE A 45 4.11 4.12 5.87
CA PHE A 45 2.87 3.37 5.91
C PHE A 45 3.04 2.04 5.17
N THR A 46 2.24 1.07 5.55
CA THR A 46 2.24 -0.25 4.94
C THR A 46 1.05 -0.41 4.00
N LEU A 47 1.24 -1.15 2.92
CA LEU A 47 0.18 -1.44 1.95
C LEU A 47 -0.88 -2.40 2.51
N SER A 48 -0.56 -3.12 3.58
CA SER A 48 -1.51 -4.00 4.28
C SER A 48 -2.77 -3.25 4.74
N HIS A 49 -2.64 -1.97 5.09
CA HIS A 49 -3.78 -1.13 5.48
C HIS A 49 -4.78 -0.90 4.34
N LEU A 50 -4.36 -1.05 3.08
CA LEU A 50 -5.21 -0.89 1.89
C LEU A 50 -5.82 -2.22 1.42
N ALA A 51 -5.20 -3.35 1.75
CA ALA A 51 -5.62 -4.66 1.27
C ALA A 51 -7.09 -5.01 1.54
N PRO A 52 -7.69 -4.74 2.72
CA PRO A 52 -9.10 -5.02 2.98
C PRO A 52 -10.07 -4.29 2.04
N PHE A 53 -9.68 -3.11 1.54
CA PHE A 53 -10.54 -2.31 0.65
C PHE A 53 -10.60 -2.86 -0.77
N VAL A 54 -9.69 -3.76 -1.15
CA VAL A 54 -9.76 -4.47 -2.43
C VAL A 54 -10.98 -5.36 -2.48
N ASP A 55 -11.26 -6.09 -1.40
CA ASP A 55 -12.46 -6.92 -1.33
C ASP A 55 -13.76 -6.10 -1.26
N VAL A 56 -13.75 -4.96 -0.58
CA VAL A 56 -14.87 -4.00 -0.59
C VAL A 56 -15.19 -3.56 -2.01
N SER A 57 -14.17 -3.19 -2.80
CA SER A 57 -14.35 -2.82 -4.21
C SER A 57 -14.81 -4.01 -5.05
N ARG A 58 -14.27 -5.20 -4.83
CA ARG A 58 -14.66 -6.42 -5.55
C ARG A 58 -16.14 -6.72 -5.38
N GLN A 59 -16.65 -6.68 -4.15
CA GLN A 59 -18.05 -6.91 -3.86
C GLN A 59 -18.95 -5.86 -4.54
N LYS A 60 -18.57 -4.60 -4.48
CA LYS A 60 -19.29 -3.50 -5.14
C LYS A 60 -19.31 -3.65 -6.66
N LEU A 61 -18.15 -3.97 -7.25
CA LEU A 61 -18.04 -4.18 -8.70
C LEU A 61 -18.83 -5.41 -9.16
N ARG A 62 -18.80 -6.51 -8.39
CA ARG A 62 -19.55 -7.70 -8.71
C ARG A 62 -21.06 -7.40 -8.73
N LYS A 63 -21.55 -6.65 -7.75
CA LYS A 63 -22.96 -6.21 -7.71
C LYS A 63 -23.30 -5.38 -8.93
N SER A 64 -22.48 -4.41 -9.30
CA SER A 64 -22.69 -3.58 -10.49
C SER A 64 -22.73 -4.41 -11.77
N VAL A 65 -21.82 -5.39 -11.92
CA VAL A 65 -21.79 -6.27 -13.10
C VAL A 65 -23.06 -7.10 -13.20
N ILE A 66 -23.58 -7.62 -12.07
CA ILE A 66 -24.82 -8.39 -12.04
C ILE A 66 -26.01 -7.49 -12.45
N GLU A 67 -26.11 -6.30 -11.89
CA GLU A 67 -27.18 -5.33 -12.22
C GLU A 67 -27.16 -4.96 -13.71
N GLU A 68 -25.99 -4.63 -14.28
CA GLU A 68 -25.84 -4.33 -15.71
C GLU A 68 -26.26 -5.49 -16.61
N ARG A 69 -25.95 -6.75 -16.24
CA ARG A 69 -26.33 -7.93 -17.05
C ARG A 69 -27.83 -8.25 -16.96
N ILE A 70 -28.45 -8.01 -15.79
CA ILE A 70 -29.89 -8.12 -15.63
C ILE A 70 -30.60 -7.09 -16.54
N GLU A 71 -30.15 -5.83 -16.50
CA GLU A 71 -30.72 -4.75 -17.30
C GLU A 71 -30.58 -4.99 -18.80
N SER A 72 -29.45 -5.58 -19.23
CA SER A 72 -29.21 -5.94 -20.63
C SER A 72 -29.89 -7.23 -21.10
N GLY A 73 -30.52 -7.97 -20.19
CA GLY A 73 -31.18 -9.25 -20.50
C GLY A 73 -30.20 -10.40 -20.81
N GLU A 74 -28.93 -10.24 -20.39
CA GLU A 74 -27.92 -11.26 -20.60
C GLU A 74 -27.97 -12.38 -19.54
N VAL A 75 -27.53 -13.58 -19.93
CA VAL A 75 -27.46 -14.72 -19.01
C VAL A 75 -26.48 -14.46 -17.88
N LEU A 76 -26.91 -14.74 -16.65
CA LEU A 76 -26.05 -14.70 -15.47
C LEU A 76 -25.19 -15.95 -15.43
N ASP A 77 -23.91 -15.81 -15.74
CA ASP A 77 -22.87 -16.83 -15.60
C ASP A 77 -21.83 -16.31 -14.60
N ASP A 78 -21.69 -17.00 -13.48
CA ASP A 78 -20.80 -16.61 -12.39
C ASP A 78 -19.34 -16.51 -12.84
N ALA A 79 -18.87 -17.40 -13.72
CA ALA A 79 -17.49 -17.34 -14.22
C ALA A 79 -17.25 -16.09 -15.07
N ILE A 80 -18.22 -15.69 -15.87
CA ILE A 80 -18.16 -14.46 -16.68
C ILE A 80 -18.22 -13.22 -15.77
N ILE A 81 -19.12 -13.23 -14.79
CA ILE A 81 -19.28 -12.14 -13.82
C ILE A 81 -17.97 -11.94 -13.05
N ASP A 82 -17.39 -13.02 -12.54
CA ASP A 82 -16.13 -12.95 -11.77
C ASP A 82 -14.96 -12.47 -12.65
N LYS A 83 -14.87 -12.92 -13.88
CA LYS A 83 -13.85 -12.46 -14.85
C LYS A 83 -13.96 -10.96 -15.16
N ILE A 84 -15.18 -10.45 -15.34
CA ILE A 84 -15.41 -9.03 -15.57
C ILE A 84 -15.08 -8.23 -14.32
N THR A 85 -15.53 -8.71 -13.16
CA THR A 85 -15.27 -8.11 -11.85
C THR A 85 -13.78 -7.97 -11.59
N GLU A 86 -13.00 -9.04 -11.72
CA GLU A 86 -11.55 -9.02 -11.48
C GLU A 86 -10.81 -8.11 -12.48
N ARG A 87 -11.25 -8.05 -13.72
CA ARG A 87 -10.68 -7.10 -14.70
C ARG A 87 -10.94 -5.64 -14.28
N ARG A 88 -12.16 -5.30 -13.87
CA ARG A 88 -12.51 -3.95 -13.39
C ARG A 88 -11.78 -3.60 -12.11
N LEU A 89 -11.66 -4.57 -11.20
CA LEU A 89 -10.93 -4.42 -9.95
C LEU A 89 -9.45 -4.10 -10.19
N ARG A 90 -8.78 -4.81 -11.10
CA ARG A 90 -7.38 -4.51 -11.47
C ARG A 90 -7.24 -3.09 -12.04
N THR A 91 -8.21 -2.62 -12.80
CA THR A 91 -8.23 -1.23 -13.31
C THR A 91 -8.39 -0.23 -12.16
N GLU A 92 -9.23 -0.54 -11.18
CA GLU A 92 -9.41 0.32 -9.99
C GLU A 92 -8.14 0.35 -9.13
N VAL A 93 -7.51 -0.81 -8.89
CA VAL A 93 -6.24 -0.90 -8.17
C VAL A 93 -5.15 -0.08 -8.87
N GLN A 94 -5.04 -0.22 -10.19
CA GLN A 94 -4.11 0.57 -10.99
C GLN A 94 -4.36 2.09 -10.83
N SER A 95 -5.61 2.51 -10.93
CA SER A 95 -5.98 3.93 -10.79
C SER A 95 -5.72 4.45 -9.37
N GLY A 96 -6.00 3.64 -8.34
CA GLY A 96 -5.75 4.00 -6.95
C GLY A 96 -4.26 4.16 -6.64
N ILE A 97 -3.43 3.22 -7.08
CA ILE A 97 -1.97 3.31 -6.89
C ILE A 97 -1.35 4.45 -7.69
N GLN A 98 -1.82 4.67 -8.92
CA GLN A 98 -1.40 5.83 -9.71
C GLN A 98 -1.74 7.13 -8.99
N THR A 99 -2.92 7.22 -8.39
CA THR A 99 -3.35 8.40 -7.61
C THR A 99 -2.44 8.62 -6.40
N ILE A 100 -2.12 7.58 -5.64
CA ILE A 100 -1.15 7.68 -4.53
C ILE A 100 0.18 8.23 -5.04
N GLN A 101 0.72 7.65 -6.12
CA GLN A 101 2.00 8.10 -6.68
C GLN A 101 1.97 9.57 -7.08
N TYR A 102 0.94 10.02 -7.79
CA TYR A 102 0.81 11.41 -8.21
C TYR A 102 0.62 12.37 -7.04
N GLN A 103 -0.26 12.03 -6.12
CA GLN A 103 -0.54 12.90 -4.98
C GLN A 103 0.68 13.05 -4.07
N LEU A 104 1.41 11.97 -3.78
CA LEU A 104 2.62 12.05 -2.95
C LEU A 104 3.74 12.87 -3.57
N ILE A 105 3.79 12.98 -4.90
CA ILE A 105 4.79 13.79 -5.60
C ILE A 105 4.37 15.26 -5.68
N THR A 106 3.09 15.51 -5.80
CA THR A 106 2.54 16.86 -6.01
C THR A 106 2.13 17.54 -4.71
N LEU A 107 1.96 16.78 -3.62
CA LEU A 107 1.66 17.32 -2.29
C LEU A 107 2.82 18.15 -1.76
N MET A 108 2.48 19.33 -1.27
CA MET A 108 3.39 20.15 -0.46
C MET A 108 2.82 20.27 0.94
N THR A 109 3.67 20.10 1.94
CA THR A 109 3.31 20.35 3.34
C THR A 109 3.12 21.84 3.58
N CYS A 110 2.51 22.22 4.71
CA CYS A 110 2.39 23.62 5.13
C CYS A 110 3.74 24.36 5.16
N ASN A 111 4.83 23.62 5.33
CA ASN A 111 6.19 24.16 5.35
C ASN A 111 6.86 24.21 3.95
N GLY A 112 6.12 23.95 2.89
CA GLY A 112 6.63 24.02 1.51
C GLY A 112 7.56 22.87 1.11
N GLN A 113 7.54 21.75 1.85
CA GLN A 113 8.35 20.56 1.55
C GLN A 113 7.47 19.41 1.03
N ALA A 114 8.04 18.57 0.16
CA ALA A 114 7.41 17.31 -0.20
C ALA A 114 7.45 16.34 1.00
N PRO A 115 6.38 15.55 1.23
CA PRO A 115 6.36 14.57 2.31
C PRO A 115 7.47 13.52 2.16
N PHE A 116 8.26 13.30 3.21
CA PHE A 116 9.20 12.19 3.29
C PHE A 116 8.43 10.92 3.64
N VAL A 117 8.06 10.15 2.61
CA VAL A 117 7.19 8.98 2.77
C VAL A 117 7.93 7.71 2.36
N THR A 118 7.74 6.68 3.17
CA THR A 118 8.18 5.31 2.88
C THR A 118 6.97 4.41 2.78
N VAL A 119 6.91 3.61 1.73
CA VAL A 119 5.92 2.54 1.56
C VAL A 119 6.58 1.22 1.90
N PHE A 120 6.02 0.54 2.87
CA PHE A 120 6.48 -0.76 3.33
C PHE A 120 5.62 -1.86 2.70
N MET A 121 6.27 -2.85 2.10
CA MET A 121 5.66 -3.92 1.31
C MET A 121 6.05 -5.26 1.92
N TYR A 122 5.20 -5.78 2.79
CA TYR A 122 5.41 -7.04 3.49
C TYR A 122 4.13 -7.89 3.44
N LEU A 123 4.22 -9.10 2.88
CA LEU A 123 3.05 -9.95 2.66
C LEU A 123 2.50 -10.54 3.95
N ASP A 124 3.38 -10.88 4.90
CA ASP A 124 2.99 -11.53 6.16
C ASP A 124 2.34 -10.57 7.19
N GLU A 125 2.16 -9.29 6.86
CA GLU A 125 1.33 -8.34 7.63
C GLU A 125 -0.17 -8.67 7.58
N VAL A 126 -0.58 -9.53 6.65
CA VAL A 126 -1.97 -9.99 6.53
C VAL A 126 -2.03 -11.51 6.55
N PRO A 127 -3.12 -12.11 7.05
CA PRO A 127 -3.28 -13.56 7.08
C PRO A 127 -3.24 -14.15 5.68
N GLU A 128 -2.81 -15.41 5.59
CA GLU A 128 -2.86 -16.16 4.33
C GLU A 128 -4.28 -16.22 3.75
N GLY A 129 -4.34 -16.29 2.43
CA GLY A 129 -5.59 -16.38 1.70
C GLY A 129 -5.82 -15.15 0.80
N ARG A 130 -7.08 -14.82 0.56
CA ARG A 130 -7.47 -13.81 -0.42
C ARG A 130 -6.91 -12.41 -0.11
N THR A 131 -6.88 -12.03 1.16
CA THR A 131 -6.35 -10.71 1.56
C THR A 131 -4.86 -10.59 1.24
N ARG A 132 -4.07 -11.67 1.41
CA ARG A 132 -2.66 -11.70 1.01
C ARG A 132 -2.50 -11.67 -0.51
N ASP A 133 -3.36 -12.34 -1.26
CA ASP A 133 -3.38 -12.24 -2.73
C ASP A 133 -3.73 -10.82 -3.20
N ASP A 134 -4.65 -10.16 -2.52
CA ASP A 134 -5.02 -8.76 -2.77
C ASP A 134 -3.87 -7.80 -2.43
N LEU A 135 -3.16 -8.03 -1.32
CA LEU A 135 -1.94 -7.28 -1.00
C LEU A 135 -0.84 -7.50 -2.05
N ALA A 136 -0.66 -8.73 -2.50
CA ALA A 136 0.28 -9.05 -3.57
C ALA A 136 -0.06 -8.30 -4.87
N MET A 137 -1.33 -8.18 -5.22
CA MET A 137 -1.79 -7.39 -6.39
C MET A 137 -1.48 -5.89 -6.21
N ILE A 138 -1.65 -5.34 -5.00
CA ILE A 138 -1.29 -3.94 -4.70
C ILE A 138 0.22 -3.73 -4.85
N ILE A 139 1.04 -4.61 -4.27
CA ILE A 139 2.51 -4.57 -4.36
C ILE A 139 2.96 -4.64 -5.83
N GLU A 140 2.39 -5.57 -6.60
CA GLU A 140 2.64 -5.70 -8.03
C GLU A 140 2.41 -4.38 -8.77
N GLU A 141 1.28 -3.73 -8.50
CA GLU A 141 0.92 -2.48 -9.17
C GLU A 141 1.83 -1.31 -8.73
N VAL A 142 2.20 -1.21 -7.46
CA VAL A 142 3.16 -0.22 -6.97
C VAL A 142 4.49 -0.32 -7.71
N MET A 143 5.01 -1.54 -7.92
CA MET A 143 6.25 -1.75 -8.66
C MET A 143 6.11 -1.40 -10.15
N LYS A 144 4.98 -1.75 -10.78
CA LYS A 144 4.68 -1.39 -12.18
C LYS A 144 4.63 0.12 -12.37
N GLN A 145 3.92 0.83 -11.50
CA GLN A 145 3.84 2.29 -11.53
C GLN A 145 5.20 2.93 -11.29
N ARG A 146 6.02 2.39 -10.40
CA ARG A 146 7.38 2.85 -10.19
C ARG A 146 8.26 2.64 -11.41
N MET A 147 8.18 1.50 -12.07
CA MET A 147 8.92 1.24 -13.33
C MET A 147 8.50 2.17 -14.45
N GLN A 148 7.22 2.52 -14.54
CA GLN A 148 6.74 3.52 -15.49
C GLN A 148 7.32 4.90 -15.16
N GLY A 149 7.31 5.30 -13.89
CA GLY A 149 7.72 6.63 -13.44
C GLY A 149 6.61 7.67 -13.64
N VAL A 150 7.01 8.93 -13.63
CA VAL A 150 6.11 10.07 -13.86
C VAL A 150 6.69 10.98 -14.95
N LYS A 151 5.83 11.68 -15.69
CA LYS A 151 6.28 12.66 -16.67
C LYS A 151 6.59 13.98 -15.98
N ASN A 152 7.75 14.56 -16.30
CA ASN A 152 8.05 15.93 -15.93
C ASN A 152 7.36 16.93 -16.89
N GLU A 153 7.56 18.23 -16.67
CA GLU A 153 7.03 19.31 -17.50
C GLU A 153 7.41 19.23 -18.98
N LYS A 154 8.54 18.57 -19.30
CA LYS A 154 9.03 18.36 -20.68
C LYS A 154 8.50 17.06 -21.30
N GLY A 155 7.59 16.36 -20.61
CA GLY A 155 7.03 15.08 -21.07
C GLY A 155 7.96 13.89 -20.96
N VAL A 156 9.13 14.03 -20.30
CA VAL A 156 10.11 12.97 -20.10
C VAL A 156 9.72 12.15 -18.87
N TRP A 157 9.77 10.82 -18.99
CA TRP A 157 9.55 9.91 -17.88
C TRP A 157 10.74 9.90 -16.92
N ILE A 158 10.50 10.28 -15.67
CA ILE A 158 11.50 10.33 -14.61
C ILE A 158 11.12 9.41 -13.45
N THR A 159 12.12 9.06 -12.63
CA THR A 159 11.89 8.35 -11.37
C THR A 159 11.58 9.37 -10.28
N PRO A 160 10.42 9.30 -9.62
CA PRO A 160 10.14 10.17 -8.48
C PRO A 160 11.06 9.81 -7.28
N ALA A 161 11.48 10.83 -6.53
CA ALA A 161 12.29 10.64 -5.34
C ALA A 161 11.51 9.94 -4.22
N PHE A 162 10.22 10.22 -4.12
CA PHE A 162 9.29 9.66 -3.13
C PHE A 162 8.07 9.06 -3.80
N PRO A 163 7.37 8.13 -3.09
CA PRO A 163 7.75 7.49 -1.82
C PRO A 163 8.99 6.60 -1.97
N LYS A 164 9.75 6.41 -0.89
CA LYS A 164 10.71 5.31 -0.82
C LYS A 164 9.96 4.00 -0.76
N LEU A 165 10.46 2.98 -1.45
CA LEU A 165 9.85 1.65 -1.46
C LEU A 165 10.77 0.67 -0.73
N ILE A 166 10.21 -0.08 0.21
CA ILE A 166 10.91 -1.14 0.93
C ILE A 166 10.15 -2.43 0.74
N TYR A 167 10.82 -3.45 0.23
CA TYR A 167 10.27 -4.77 -0.03
C TYR A 167 10.89 -5.79 0.89
N VAL A 168 10.04 -6.52 1.62
CA VAL A 168 10.47 -7.54 2.57
C VAL A 168 10.53 -8.90 1.89
N LEU A 169 11.69 -9.54 2.00
CA LEU A 169 11.93 -10.91 1.57
C LEU A 169 11.64 -11.86 2.72
N ASP A 170 10.72 -12.79 2.50
CA ASP A 170 10.33 -13.84 3.45
C ASP A 170 10.14 -15.18 2.73
N GLU A 171 9.78 -16.23 3.43
CA GLU A 171 9.67 -17.60 2.90
C GLU A 171 8.68 -17.72 1.74
N ASP A 172 7.62 -16.90 1.72
CA ASP A 172 6.57 -16.92 0.70
C ASP A 172 6.92 -16.22 -0.62
N ASN A 173 8.09 -15.55 -0.69
CA ASN A 173 8.51 -14.81 -1.88
C ASN A 173 10.01 -14.90 -2.23
N ILE A 174 10.84 -15.63 -1.43
CA ILE A 174 12.30 -15.63 -1.61
C ILE A 174 12.84 -16.73 -2.51
N THR A 175 12.08 -17.79 -2.77
CA THR A 175 12.48 -18.93 -3.58
C THR A 175 11.61 -19.07 -4.82
N GLU A 176 12.15 -19.64 -5.90
CA GLU A 176 11.44 -19.85 -7.17
C GLU A 176 10.16 -20.67 -7.02
N ASP A 177 10.11 -21.57 -6.04
CA ASP A 177 8.95 -22.41 -5.74
C ASP A 177 7.89 -21.69 -4.88
N SER A 178 8.20 -20.51 -4.33
CA SER A 178 7.25 -19.79 -3.48
C SER A 178 6.15 -19.11 -4.28
N LYS A 179 4.96 -19.05 -3.69
CA LYS A 179 3.73 -18.54 -4.34
C LYS A 179 3.89 -17.13 -4.92
N TYR A 180 4.64 -16.29 -4.23
CA TYR A 180 4.80 -14.88 -4.58
C TYR A 180 6.18 -14.55 -5.14
N TRP A 181 6.96 -15.55 -5.59
CA TRP A 181 8.26 -15.36 -6.24
C TRP A 181 8.22 -14.33 -7.38
N TYR A 182 7.13 -14.33 -8.16
CA TYR A 182 6.95 -13.39 -9.26
C TYR A 182 7.05 -11.91 -8.84
N LEU A 183 6.70 -11.59 -7.58
CA LEU A 183 6.89 -10.24 -7.02
C LEU A 183 8.36 -9.91 -6.81
N THR A 184 9.15 -10.88 -6.38
CA THR A 184 10.61 -10.70 -6.20
C THR A 184 11.30 -10.54 -7.54
N GLU A 185 10.91 -11.29 -8.57
CA GLU A 185 11.38 -11.03 -9.94
C GLU A 185 11.00 -9.64 -10.45
N LEU A 186 9.76 -9.21 -10.17
CA LEU A 186 9.29 -7.88 -10.54
C LEU A 186 10.05 -6.78 -9.78
N ALA A 187 10.31 -6.99 -8.48
CA ALA A 187 11.12 -6.09 -7.66
C ALA A 187 12.54 -5.96 -8.22
N ALA A 188 13.18 -7.07 -8.59
CA ALA A 188 14.50 -7.07 -9.22
C ALA A 188 14.52 -6.28 -10.55
N LYS A 189 13.50 -6.48 -11.40
CA LYS A 189 13.31 -5.70 -12.64
C LYS A 189 13.12 -4.21 -12.36
N CYS A 190 12.34 -3.88 -11.32
CA CYS A 190 12.15 -2.51 -10.87
C CYS A 190 13.47 -1.88 -10.39
N THR A 191 14.22 -2.62 -9.58
CA THR A 191 15.53 -2.17 -9.09
C THR A 191 16.53 -1.93 -10.23
N ALA A 192 16.59 -2.83 -11.20
CA ALA A 192 17.45 -2.67 -12.38
C ALA A 192 17.11 -1.41 -13.19
N LYS A 193 15.84 -1.00 -13.21
CA LYS A 193 15.39 0.16 -13.98
C LYS A 193 15.37 1.47 -13.19
N ARG A 194 15.08 1.40 -11.87
CA ARG A 194 14.78 2.58 -11.04
C ARG A 194 15.56 2.65 -9.73
N MET A 195 16.43 1.69 -9.44
CA MET A 195 17.23 1.58 -8.21
C MET A 195 16.37 1.50 -6.93
N VAL A 196 15.16 1.03 -7.04
CA VAL A 196 14.20 0.75 -5.96
C VAL A 196 13.35 -0.47 -6.34
N PRO A 197 12.78 -1.23 -5.38
CA PRO A 197 12.77 -1.01 -3.93
C PRO A 197 14.11 -1.34 -3.27
N ASP A 198 14.22 -0.91 -2.02
CA ASP A 198 15.20 -1.43 -1.07
C ASP A 198 14.68 -2.74 -0.45
N TYR A 199 15.60 -3.65 -0.10
CA TYR A 199 15.24 -4.99 0.40
C TYR A 199 15.55 -5.14 1.88
N ILE A 200 14.67 -5.85 2.59
CA ILE A 200 14.84 -6.28 3.98
C ILE A 200 14.59 -7.77 4.07
N SER A 201 15.44 -8.49 4.79
CA SER A 201 15.21 -9.89 5.13
C SER A 201 14.35 -9.97 6.39
N ALA A 202 13.15 -10.55 6.27
CA ALA A 202 12.29 -10.83 7.42
C ALA A 202 12.99 -11.73 8.43
N LYS A 203 13.68 -12.76 7.99
CA LYS A 203 14.45 -13.67 8.85
C LYS A 203 15.44 -12.91 9.75
N ILE A 204 16.27 -12.09 9.15
CA ILE A 204 17.30 -11.32 9.91
C ILE A 204 16.63 -10.30 10.84
N MET A 205 15.54 -9.67 10.39
CA MET A 205 14.83 -8.72 11.22
C MET A 205 14.18 -9.42 12.43
N LYS A 206 13.53 -10.58 12.24
CA LYS A 206 12.96 -11.39 13.30
C LYS A 206 14.04 -11.82 14.32
N GLU A 207 15.24 -12.20 13.86
CA GLU A 207 16.38 -12.55 14.74
C GLU A 207 16.85 -11.35 15.58
N LEU A 208 16.88 -10.15 15.00
CA LEU A 208 17.37 -8.93 15.67
C LEU A 208 16.31 -8.20 16.51
N LYS A 209 15.02 -8.49 16.30
CA LYS A 209 13.90 -7.74 16.84
C LYS A 209 12.88 -8.63 17.58
N ASN A 210 13.37 -9.68 18.26
CA ASN A 210 12.57 -10.55 19.13
C ASN A 210 11.37 -11.22 18.40
N GLY A 211 11.54 -11.56 17.13
CA GLY A 211 10.53 -12.28 16.35
C GLY A 211 9.64 -11.40 15.48
N ASP A 212 9.78 -10.08 15.56
CA ASP A 212 8.93 -9.15 14.82
C ASP A 212 9.61 -8.54 13.58
N VAL A 213 8.77 -8.13 12.63
CA VAL A 213 9.18 -7.32 11.47
C VAL A 213 8.50 -5.97 11.58
N TYR A 214 9.29 -4.91 11.68
CA TYR A 214 8.80 -3.54 11.84
C TYR A 214 8.97 -2.74 10.56
N PRO A 215 7.98 -1.90 10.18
CA PRO A 215 8.17 -0.91 9.14
C PRO A 215 9.31 0.04 9.49
N CYS A 216 10.28 0.16 8.60
CA CYS A 216 11.35 1.13 8.75
C CYS A 216 11.13 2.36 7.89
N MET A 217 11.78 3.47 8.24
CA MET A 217 11.86 4.65 7.39
C MET A 217 12.88 4.45 6.26
N GLY A 218 12.82 5.28 5.22
CA GLY A 218 13.77 5.25 4.10
C GLY A 218 15.24 5.45 4.50
N CYS A 219 15.50 6.01 5.68
CA CYS A 219 16.84 6.10 6.29
C CYS A 219 17.25 4.83 7.07
N ARG A 220 16.44 3.78 7.07
CA ARG A 220 16.60 2.53 7.82
C ARG A 220 16.47 2.65 9.33
N SER A 221 16.02 3.77 9.84
CA SER A 221 15.66 3.90 11.26
C SER A 221 14.38 3.12 11.55
N PHE A 222 14.36 2.48 12.70
CA PHE A 222 13.23 1.76 13.24
C PHE A 222 12.75 2.42 14.52
N LEU A 223 11.45 2.55 14.67
CA LEU A 223 10.82 2.78 15.95
C LEU A 223 10.40 1.42 16.50
N THR A 224 11.24 0.85 17.34
CA THR A 224 10.91 -0.37 18.07
C THR A 224 10.59 0.00 19.49
N VAL A 225 9.51 -0.58 20.02
CA VAL A 225 9.17 -0.43 21.43
C VAL A 225 9.91 -1.52 22.19
N GLU A 226 10.87 -1.11 23.04
CA GLU A 226 11.52 -2.04 23.98
C GLU A 226 10.57 -2.38 25.13
N ASP A 227 10.72 -3.57 25.70
CA ASP A 227 9.89 -3.99 26.85
C ASP A 227 10.02 -3.05 28.05
N SER A 228 11.18 -2.39 28.21
CA SER A 228 11.40 -1.33 29.20
C SER A 228 10.50 -0.11 29.02
N GLN A 229 9.92 0.06 27.83
CA GLN A 229 9.02 1.16 27.49
C GLN A 229 7.54 0.77 27.61
N ARG A 230 7.25 -0.40 28.18
CA ARG A 230 5.88 -0.81 28.50
C ARG A 230 5.49 -0.37 29.91
N ASN A 231 4.23 -0.01 30.06
CA ASN A 231 3.60 0.18 31.36
C ASN A 231 3.34 -1.18 32.03
N ALA A 232 3.05 -1.20 33.32
CA ALA A 232 2.75 -2.42 34.05
C ALA A 232 1.51 -3.18 33.52
N ASP A 233 0.62 -2.51 32.82
CA ASP A 233 -0.57 -3.07 32.17
C ASP A 233 -0.29 -3.62 30.75
N GLY A 234 0.98 -3.59 30.31
CA GLY A 234 1.41 -4.02 28.99
C GLY A 234 1.23 -2.98 27.87
N SER A 235 0.61 -1.83 28.13
CA SER A 235 0.50 -0.74 27.17
C SER A 235 1.85 -0.06 26.92
N HIS A 236 2.01 0.56 25.75
CA HIS A 236 3.24 1.30 25.42
C HIS A 236 3.31 2.62 26.17
N LYS A 237 4.50 2.97 26.66
CA LYS A 237 4.78 4.34 27.08
C LYS A 237 4.95 5.21 25.85
N PHE A 238 4.14 6.24 25.74
CA PHE A 238 4.35 7.31 24.76
C PHE A 238 5.21 8.40 25.41
N TYR A 239 6.23 8.85 24.72
CA TYR A 239 7.03 10.02 25.06
C TYR A 239 6.60 11.22 24.25
#